data_943705587057234d723e5674e3767cb8
#
_entry.id   943705587057234d723e5674e3767cb8
#
_cell.length_a   1.000
_cell.length_b   1.000
_cell.length_c   1.000
_cell.angle_alpha   90.00
_cell.angle_beta   90.00
_cell.angle_gamma   90.00
#
_symmetry.space_group_name_H-M   'P 1'
#
loop_
_entity.id
_entity.type
_entity.pdbx_description
1 polymer ?
#
loop_
_entity_poly.entity_id
_entity_poly.type
_entity_poly.pdbx_seq_one_letter_code
_entity_poly.pdbx_strand_id
1 'polypeptide(L)'
;MIAAGRDALAALVAEFLQASLDRRIELTRRFRAGEISKEDLPRDVLISLCLVDDWRHADDVDKIPYVWRQCALFLSGSIKTTSHSLPHVFVHIDEWVKEHPEDRANLTDPEWLHRASAEAFRLHQTTPARFRAALRDVTLTSGRQVKAGEMVALHAPVANVQAEVFGEDGRYFNPRREVPDGMQPWGMTFGLGAHACLGRNLVTGIQNKGDDKHGAQGTAVRILKAMYELGAELDPDNPPRRPEGSLHDTWESVPMILRKA
;
A
#
# COMPACT_ATOMS: atom_id res chain seq x y z
N MET A 1 -10.22 26.29 -1.63
CA MET A 1 -9.66 24.92 -1.51
C MET A 1 -9.73 24.38 -0.09
N ILE A 2 -9.21 25.06 0.95
CA ILE A 2 -9.23 24.60 2.35
C ILE A 2 -10.67 24.48 2.88
N ALA A 3 -11.55 25.45 2.66
CA ALA A 3 -12.95 25.40 3.08
C ALA A 3 -13.69 24.19 2.49
N ALA A 4 -13.61 23.99 1.17
CA ALA A 4 -14.23 22.85 0.50
C ALA A 4 -13.71 21.50 1.03
N GLY A 5 -12.42 21.39 1.40
CA GLY A 5 -11.87 20.20 2.02
C GLY A 5 -12.44 19.94 3.44
N ARG A 6 -12.69 21.00 4.21
CA ARG A 6 -13.34 20.89 5.53
C ARG A 6 -14.79 20.46 5.41
N ASP A 7 -15.54 21.01 4.46
CA ASP A 7 -16.93 20.63 4.21
C ASP A 7 -17.05 19.18 3.76
N ALA A 8 -16.17 18.72 2.86
CA ALA A 8 -16.11 17.33 2.43
C ALA A 8 -15.77 16.36 3.59
N LEU A 9 -14.84 16.76 4.47
CA LEU A 9 -14.52 15.96 5.66
C LEU A 9 -15.71 15.92 6.63
N ALA A 10 -16.39 17.04 6.85
CA ALA A 10 -17.56 17.08 7.70
C ALA A 10 -18.69 16.18 7.18
N ALA A 11 -18.92 16.17 5.86
CA ALA A 11 -19.89 15.28 5.23
C ALA A 11 -19.50 13.80 5.40
N LEU A 12 -18.24 13.44 5.12
CA LEU A 12 -17.72 12.09 5.32
C LEU A 12 -17.92 11.63 6.79
N VAL A 13 -17.63 12.51 7.75
CA VAL A 13 -17.83 12.21 9.17
C VAL A 13 -19.30 11.95 9.46
N ALA A 14 -20.19 12.87 9.08
CA ALA A 14 -21.61 12.78 9.39
C ALA A 14 -22.28 11.54 8.75
N GLU A 15 -21.95 11.25 7.51
CA GLU A 15 -22.61 10.19 6.74
C GLU A 15 -22.05 8.79 7.02
N PHE A 16 -20.74 8.66 7.26
CA PHE A 16 -20.09 7.35 7.30
C PHE A 16 -19.37 7.04 8.62
N LEU A 17 -18.73 8.03 9.24
CA LEU A 17 -17.80 7.74 10.34
C LEU A 17 -18.45 7.87 11.73
N GLN A 18 -19.35 8.83 11.95
CA GLN A 18 -19.86 9.13 13.28
C GLN A 18 -20.52 7.92 13.97
N ALA A 19 -21.48 7.30 13.31
CA ALA A 19 -22.17 6.13 13.85
C ALA A 19 -21.24 4.94 14.12
N SER A 20 -20.17 4.81 13.33
CA SER A 20 -19.15 3.80 13.53
C SER A 20 -18.26 4.12 14.72
N LEU A 21 -17.87 5.38 14.89
CA LEU A 21 -17.07 5.84 16.02
C LEU A 21 -17.83 5.66 17.34
N ASP A 22 -19.11 6.08 17.39
CA ASP A 22 -19.94 5.96 18.59
C ASP A 22 -20.00 4.50 19.07
N ARG A 23 -20.18 3.54 18.15
CA ARG A 23 -20.13 2.12 18.48
C ARG A 23 -18.75 1.69 19.01
N ARG A 24 -17.63 2.20 18.47
CA ARG A 24 -16.27 1.86 18.94
C ARG A 24 -15.97 2.48 20.30
N ILE A 25 -16.45 3.68 20.56
CA ILE A 25 -16.36 4.31 21.89
C ILE A 25 -17.07 3.45 22.93
N GLU A 26 -18.30 3.01 22.64
CA GLU A 26 -19.06 2.15 23.58
C GLU A 26 -18.37 0.80 23.79
N LEU A 27 -17.88 0.15 22.73
CA LEU A 27 -17.11 -1.09 22.86
C LEU A 27 -15.83 -0.90 23.68
N THR A 28 -15.12 0.23 23.49
CA THR A 28 -13.93 0.56 24.26
C THR A 28 -14.27 0.77 25.75
N ARG A 29 -15.39 1.43 26.04
CA ARG A 29 -15.87 1.60 27.41
C ARG A 29 -16.15 0.26 28.09
N ARG A 30 -16.86 -0.63 27.39
CA ARG A 30 -17.20 -1.98 27.90
C ARG A 30 -15.94 -2.86 28.09
N PHE A 31 -15.00 -2.79 27.15
CA PHE A 31 -13.73 -3.48 27.28
C PHE A 31 -12.93 -3.00 28.50
N ARG A 32 -12.83 -1.69 28.71
CA ARG A 32 -12.15 -1.11 29.88
C ARG A 32 -12.85 -1.41 31.21
N ALA A 33 -14.15 -1.61 31.16
CA ALA A 33 -14.93 -2.05 32.33
C ALA A 33 -14.83 -3.56 32.60
N GLY A 34 -14.15 -4.34 31.74
CA GLY A 34 -14.05 -5.79 31.84
C GLY A 34 -15.34 -6.53 31.48
N GLU A 35 -16.30 -5.86 30.82
CA GLU A 35 -17.58 -6.44 30.41
C GLU A 35 -17.45 -7.33 29.17
N ILE A 36 -16.45 -7.05 28.34
CA ILE A 36 -16.13 -7.80 27.11
C ILE A 36 -14.63 -8.05 27.02
N SER A 37 -14.24 -9.08 26.23
CA SER A 37 -12.85 -9.45 26.01
C SER A 37 -12.23 -8.70 24.82
N LYS A 38 -10.91 -8.84 24.63
CA LYS A 38 -10.20 -8.25 23.47
C LYS A 38 -10.65 -8.89 22.16
N GLU A 39 -11.03 -10.14 22.16
CA GLU A 39 -11.52 -10.93 21.05
C GLU A 39 -12.86 -10.43 20.51
N ASP A 40 -13.64 -9.75 21.36
CA ASP A 40 -14.94 -9.15 21.03
C ASP A 40 -14.79 -7.79 20.33
N LEU A 41 -13.57 -7.22 20.32
CA LEU A 41 -13.31 -5.95 19.67
C LEU A 41 -13.10 -6.13 18.15
N PRO A 42 -13.68 -5.25 17.32
CA PRO A 42 -13.42 -5.26 15.89
C PRO A 42 -11.95 -4.92 15.62
N ARG A 43 -11.40 -5.48 14.54
CA ARG A 43 -10.02 -5.21 14.11
C ARG A 43 -10.00 -4.10 13.05
N ASP A 44 -10.23 -2.88 13.47
CA ASP A 44 -10.22 -1.71 12.58
C ASP A 44 -9.45 -0.52 13.17
N VAL A 45 -9.24 0.51 12.34
CA VAL A 45 -8.51 1.72 12.73
C VAL A 45 -9.24 2.49 13.83
N LEU A 46 -10.59 2.54 13.78
CA LEU A 46 -11.36 3.30 14.75
C LEU A 46 -11.20 2.75 16.16
N ILE A 47 -11.30 1.43 16.34
CA ILE A 47 -11.09 0.82 17.66
C ILE A 47 -9.66 1.02 18.15
N SER A 48 -8.67 0.91 17.25
CA SER A 48 -7.28 1.15 17.61
C SER A 48 -7.05 2.57 18.09
N LEU A 49 -7.65 3.57 17.44
CA LEU A 49 -7.61 4.97 17.87
C LEU A 49 -8.34 5.19 19.19
N CYS A 50 -9.50 4.54 19.41
CA CYS A 50 -10.24 4.64 20.66
C CYS A 50 -9.52 4.00 21.86
N LEU A 51 -8.64 3.04 21.65
CA LEU A 51 -7.84 2.39 22.69
C LEU A 51 -6.63 3.22 23.13
N VAL A 52 -6.17 4.16 22.30
CA VAL A 52 -5.06 5.09 22.62
C VAL A 52 -5.60 6.22 23.48
N ASP A 53 -5.04 6.43 24.69
CA ASP A 53 -5.58 7.38 25.65
C ASP A 53 -5.44 8.86 25.24
N ASP A 54 -4.46 9.20 24.40
CA ASP A 54 -4.09 10.57 24.06
C ASP A 54 -4.96 11.24 22.98
N TRP A 55 -5.82 10.49 22.30
CA TRP A 55 -6.61 11.07 21.20
C TRP A 55 -7.61 12.14 21.67
N ARG A 56 -8.02 12.11 22.94
CA ARG A 56 -8.94 13.08 23.56
C ARG A 56 -8.33 14.46 23.72
N HIS A 57 -6.98 14.55 23.74
CA HIS A 57 -6.27 15.81 23.96
C HIS A 57 -5.90 16.53 22.65
N ALA A 58 -6.18 15.93 21.50
CA ALA A 58 -5.87 16.49 20.19
C ALA A 58 -7.01 17.33 19.58
N ASP A 59 -8.08 17.59 20.32
CA ASP A 59 -9.29 18.23 19.81
C ASP A 59 -9.16 19.75 19.56
N ASP A 60 -8.10 20.39 20.06
CA ASP A 60 -7.95 21.85 20.01
C ASP A 60 -7.37 22.39 18.70
N VAL A 61 -6.78 21.53 17.86
CA VAL A 61 -6.18 21.99 16.61
C VAL A 61 -7.24 22.07 15.52
N ASP A 62 -7.62 23.29 15.12
CA ASP A 62 -8.57 23.58 14.05
C ASP A 62 -10.01 23.06 14.24
N LYS A 63 -10.39 22.68 15.44
CA LYS A 63 -11.72 22.12 15.76
C LYS A 63 -12.07 20.85 14.99
N ILE A 64 -11.07 20.14 14.45
CA ILE A 64 -11.25 18.86 13.77
C ILE A 64 -10.74 17.76 14.71
N PRO A 65 -11.60 16.84 15.18
CA PRO A 65 -11.18 15.74 16.03
C PRO A 65 -10.03 14.95 15.44
N TYR A 66 -9.05 14.58 16.25
CA TYR A 66 -7.87 13.81 15.82
C TYR A 66 -8.26 12.55 15.04
N VAL A 67 -9.28 11.83 15.50
CA VAL A 67 -9.78 10.60 14.87
C VAL A 67 -10.17 10.84 13.40
N TRP A 68 -10.87 11.96 13.11
CA TRP A 68 -11.30 12.29 11.76
C TRP A 68 -10.12 12.56 10.82
N ARG A 69 -9.12 13.26 11.32
CA ARG A 69 -7.89 13.52 10.57
C ARG A 69 -7.15 12.22 10.26
N GLN A 70 -7.07 11.30 11.23
CA GLN A 70 -6.46 9.99 11.01
C GLN A 70 -7.23 9.16 9.98
N CYS A 71 -8.56 9.12 10.06
CA CYS A 71 -9.39 8.42 9.08
C CYS A 71 -9.21 9.01 7.67
N ALA A 72 -9.21 10.33 7.54
CA ALA A 72 -8.99 11.01 6.27
C ALA A 72 -7.58 10.72 5.71
N LEU A 73 -6.55 10.69 6.58
CA LEU A 73 -5.18 10.33 6.20
C LEU A 73 -5.12 8.91 5.66
N PHE A 74 -5.68 7.93 6.35
CA PHE A 74 -5.69 6.53 5.90
C PHE A 74 -6.45 6.37 4.59
N LEU A 75 -7.61 7.01 4.45
CA LEU A 75 -8.40 6.96 3.23
C LEU A 75 -7.64 7.57 2.05
N SER A 76 -7.12 8.78 2.21
CA SER A 76 -6.33 9.47 1.20
C SER A 76 -5.07 8.68 0.81
N GLY A 77 -4.34 8.18 1.80
CA GLY A 77 -3.12 7.39 1.60
C GLY A 77 -3.38 6.07 0.85
N SER A 78 -4.52 5.43 1.09
CA SER A 78 -4.86 4.15 0.46
C SER A 78 -5.38 4.31 -0.97
N ILE A 79 -6.26 5.28 -1.23
CA ILE A 79 -6.89 5.45 -2.55
C ILE A 79 -5.84 5.83 -3.60
N LYS A 80 -5.10 6.91 -3.36
CA LYS A 80 -4.16 7.45 -4.35
C LYS A 80 -3.04 6.45 -4.67
N THR A 81 -2.47 5.83 -3.67
CA THR A 81 -1.35 4.91 -3.87
C THR A 81 -1.79 3.61 -4.54
N THR A 82 -2.96 3.08 -4.19
CA THR A 82 -3.50 1.87 -4.80
C THR A 82 -3.90 2.11 -6.26
N SER A 83 -4.59 3.23 -6.55
CA SER A 83 -4.97 3.59 -7.93
C SER A 83 -3.77 3.88 -8.82
N HIS A 84 -2.63 4.30 -8.24
CA HIS A 84 -1.38 4.45 -8.98
C HIS A 84 -0.70 3.10 -9.25
N SER A 85 -0.70 2.19 -8.28
CA SER A 85 0.10 0.96 -8.36
C SER A 85 -0.58 -0.15 -9.16
N LEU A 86 -1.90 -0.34 -9.03
CA LEU A 86 -2.61 -1.44 -9.69
C LEU A 86 -2.53 -1.41 -11.23
N PRO A 87 -2.62 -0.26 -11.90
CA PRO A 87 -2.46 -0.20 -13.35
C PRO A 87 -1.12 -0.77 -13.83
N HIS A 88 -0.02 -0.54 -13.10
CA HIS A 88 1.27 -1.14 -13.43
C HIS A 88 1.25 -2.67 -13.34
N VAL A 89 0.56 -3.20 -12.31
CA VAL A 89 0.44 -4.66 -12.16
C VAL A 89 -0.29 -5.27 -13.35
N PHE A 90 -1.42 -4.68 -13.76
CA PHE A 90 -2.20 -5.16 -14.91
C PHE A 90 -1.39 -5.12 -16.21
N VAL A 91 -0.70 -4.01 -16.48
CA VAL A 91 0.12 -3.88 -17.70
C VAL A 91 1.25 -4.92 -17.72
N HIS A 92 1.97 -5.07 -16.62
CA HIS A 92 3.04 -6.06 -16.54
C HIS A 92 2.57 -7.50 -16.65
N ILE A 93 1.45 -7.85 -16.03
CA ILE A 93 0.88 -9.18 -16.16
C ILE A 93 0.46 -9.45 -17.61
N ASP A 94 -0.18 -8.49 -18.27
CA ASP A 94 -0.60 -8.62 -19.66
C ASP A 94 0.60 -8.80 -20.61
N GLU A 95 1.64 -8.00 -20.44
CA GLU A 95 2.90 -8.15 -21.19
C GLU A 95 3.56 -9.52 -20.93
N TRP A 96 3.65 -9.92 -19.67
CA TRP A 96 4.26 -11.19 -19.26
C TRP A 96 3.54 -12.40 -19.85
N VAL A 97 2.21 -12.46 -19.77
CA VAL A 97 1.45 -13.62 -20.29
C VAL A 97 1.37 -13.69 -21.81
N LYS A 98 1.73 -12.62 -22.53
CA LYS A 98 1.94 -12.65 -23.98
C LYS A 98 3.23 -13.39 -24.33
N GLU A 99 4.28 -13.19 -23.54
CA GLU A 99 5.58 -13.85 -23.71
C GLU A 99 5.62 -15.24 -23.05
N HIS A 100 4.81 -15.43 -21.99
CA HIS A 100 4.71 -16.64 -21.17
C HIS A 100 3.25 -17.15 -21.11
N PRO A 101 2.69 -17.66 -22.21
CA PRO A 101 1.27 -18.03 -22.30
C PRO A 101 0.87 -19.15 -21.32
N GLU A 102 1.81 -19.95 -20.85
CA GLU A 102 1.60 -20.97 -19.81
C GLU A 102 1.13 -20.38 -18.47
N ASP A 103 1.53 -19.14 -18.16
CA ASP A 103 1.13 -18.46 -16.91
C ASP A 103 -0.31 -17.89 -16.95
N ARG A 104 -1.00 -17.95 -18.09
CA ARG A 104 -2.44 -17.57 -18.14
C ARG A 104 -3.31 -18.39 -17.20
N ALA A 105 -2.96 -19.65 -16.97
CA ALA A 105 -3.68 -20.51 -16.02
C ALA A 105 -3.59 -19.98 -14.57
N ASN A 106 -2.60 -19.16 -14.26
CA ASN A 106 -2.32 -18.64 -12.92
C ASN A 106 -2.99 -17.29 -12.62
N LEU A 107 -3.71 -16.68 -13.58
CA LEU A 107 -4.30 -15.33 -13.43
C LEU A 107 -5.37 -15.22 -12.34
N THR A 108 -5.85 -16.33 -11.80
CA THR A 108 -6.76 -16.37 -10.64
C THR A 108 -6.14 -17.03 -9.41
N ASP A 109 -4.88 -17.47 -9.51
CA ASP A 109 -4.14 -18.01 -8.38
C ASP A 109 -3.63 -16.91 -7.46
N PRO A 110 -4.06 -16.88 -6.16
CA PRO A 110 -3.68 -15.82 -5.24
C PRO A 110 -2.18 -15.73 -4.97
N GLU A 111 -1.47 -16.84 -4.98
CA GLU A 111 -0.02 -16.84 -4.71
C GLU A 111 0.75 -16.25 -5.88
N TRP A 112 0.41 -16.65 -7.08
CA TRP A 112 1.00 -16.07 -8.29
C TRP A 112 0.68 -14.57 -8.41
N LEU A 113 -0.57 -14.16 -8.17
CA LEU A 113 -0.97 -12.76 -8.18
C LEU A 113 -0.26 -11.94 -7.10
N HIS A 114 0.02 -12.53 -5.94
CA HIS A 114 0.81 -11.88 -4.90
C HIS A 114 2.25 -11.62 -5.39
N ARG A 115 2.89 -12.62 -6.00
CA ARG A 115 4.26 -12.49 -6.56
C ARG A 115 4.31 -11.45 -7.66
N ALA A 116 3.38 -11.50 -8.60
CA ALA A 116 3.26 -10.53 -9.69
C ALA A 116 3.05 -9.10 -9.16
N SER A 117 2.16 -8.93 -8.17
CA SER A 117 1.93 -7.63 -7.53
C SER A 117 3.18 -7.11 -6.82
N ALA A 118 3.86 -7.96 -6.06
CA ALA A 118 5.07 -7.59 -5.33
C ALA A 118 6.18 -7.13 -6.29
N GLU A 119 6.36 -7.82 -7.41
CA GLU A 119 7.35 -7.48 -8.43
C GLU A 119 7.01 -6.16 -9.13
N ALA A 120 5.76 -5.93 -9.50
CA ALA A 120 5.35 -4.64 -10.06
C ALA A 120 5.53 -3.49 -9.04
N PHE A 121 5.21 -3.71 -7.77
CA PHE A 121 5.45 -2.71 -6.71
C PHE A 121 6.94 -2.44 -6.50
N ARG A 122 7.80 -3.44 -6.69
CA ARG A 122 9.25 -3.28 -6.63
C ARG A 122 9.74 -2.34 -7.72
N LEU A 123 9.20 -2.44 -8.94
CA LEU A 123 9.60 -1.63 -10.09
C LEU A 123 8.97 -0.22 -10.07
N HIS A 124 7.73 -0.07 -9.59
CA HIS A 124 6.93 1.16 -9.67
C HIS A 124 6.53 1.67 -8.29
N GLN A 125 7.34 2.58 -7.74
CA GLN A 125 7.06 3.15 -6.42
C GLN A 125 6.26 4.45 -6.51
N THR A 126 5.19 4.54 -5.73
CA THR A 126 4.40 5.77 -5.57
C THR A 126 5.16 6.89 -4.84
N THR A 127 6.20 6.51 -4.09
CA THR A 127 7.08 7.42 -3.35
C THR A 127 8.54 7.06 -3.67
N PRO A 128 9.09 7.56 -4.78
CA PRO A 128 10.41 7.14 -5.27
C PRO A 128 11.55 7.58 -4.37
N ALA A 129 11.43 8.71 -3.69
CA ALA A 129 12.45 9.23 -2.79
C ALA A 129 11.89 9.51 -1.40
N ARG A 130 12.65 9.15 -0.37
CA ARG A 130 12.34 9.41 1.03
C ARG A 130 13.47 10.17 1.67
N PHE A 131 13.16 11.33 2.21
CA PHE A 131 14.15 12.22 2.83
C PHE A 131 14.24 11.98 4.33
N ARG A 132 15.48 12.02 4.86
CA ARG A 132 15.80 11.91 6.28
C ARG A 132 16.83 12.95 6.65
N ALA A 133 16.61 13.67 7.73
CA ALA A 133 17.62 14.51 8.32
C ALA A 133 18.48 13.68 9.30
N ALA A 134 19.79 13.79 9.20
CA ALA A 134 20.69 13.17 10.15
C ALA A 134 20.61 13.90 11.50
N LEU A 135 20.24 13.20 12.57
CA LEU A 135 20.15 13.78 13.92
C LEU A 135 21.52 13.89 14.61
N ARG A 136 22.52 13.19 14.09
CA ARG A 136 23.92 13.17 14.57
C ARG A 136 24.83 12.82 13.40
N ASP A 137 26.15 13.03 13.58
CA ASP A 137 27.12 12.54 12.62
C ASP A 137 27.06 11.02 12.50
N VAL A 138 27.04 10.54 11.26
CA VAL A 138 26.94 9.10 10.93
C VAL A 138 27.93 8.78 9.82
N THR A 139 28.67 7.68 9.97
CA THR A 139 29.47 7.12 8.88
C THR A 139 28.70 5.95 8.26
N LEU A 140 28.41 6.04 6.96
CA LEU A 140 27.76 4.97 6.20
C LEU A 140 28.72 3.80 5.99
N THR A 141 28.20 2.62 5.67
CA THR A 141 29.00 1.42 5.35
C THR A 141 29.97 1.63 4.18
N SER A 142 29.66 2.55 3.27
CA SER A 142 30.54 2.99 2.18
C SER A 142 31.74 3.85 2.64
N GLY A 143 31.83 4.19 3.93
CA GLY A 143 32.82 5.12 4.48
C GLY A 143 32.40 6.59 4.35
N ARG A 144 31.34 6.94 3.64
CA ARG A 144 30.87 8.33 3.52
C ARG A 144 30.35 8.84 4.87
N GLN A 145 30.81 10.03 5.25
CA GLN A 145 30.31 10.74 6.42
C GLN A 145 29.08 11.59 6.05
N VAL A 146 28.08 11.54 6.91
CA VAL A 146 26.88 12.40 6.88
C VAL A 146 26.89 13.18 8.19
N LYS A 147 26.86 14.50 8.10
CA LYS A 147 26.89 15.39 9.28
C LYS A 147 25.49 15.59 9.85
N ALA A 148 25.42 15.89 11.15
CA ALA A 148 24.17 16.30 11.78
C ALA A 148 23.52 17.46 11.02
N GLY A 149 22.24 17.37 10.74
CA GLY A 149 21.47 18.35 9.96
C GLY A 149 21.48 18.12 8.43
N GLU A 150 22.37 17.29 7.90
CA GLU A 150 22.35 16.96 6.46
C GLU A 150 21.12 16.11 6.09
N MET A 151 20.61 16.39 4.89
CA MET A 151 19.51 15.62 4.32
C MET A 151 20.02 14.45 3.48
N VAL A 152 19.49 13.26 3.76
CA VAL A 152 19.76 12.04 3.00
C VAL A 152 18.51 11.65 2.22
N ALA A 153 18.64 11.43 0.93
CA ALA A 153 17.58 10.88 0.08
C ALA A 153 17.76 9.36 -0.09
N LEU A 154 16.78 8.61 0.35
CA LEU A 154 16.69 7.17 0.10
C LEU A 154 15.94 6.98 -1.22
N HIS A 155 16.65 6.59 -2.28
CA HIS A 155 16.11 6.49 -3.64
C HIS A 155 15.71 5.04 -3.96
N ALA A 156 14.42 4.73 -3.75
CA ALA A 156 13.91 3.35 -3.88
C ALA A 156 14.02 2.78 -5.31
N PRO A 157 13.78 3.52 -6.41
CA PRO A 157 13.94 2.98 -7.77
C PRO A 157 15.34 2.46 -8.07
N VAL A 158 16.36 3.10 -7.51
CA VAL A 158 17.75 2.63 -7.67
C VAL A 158 18.02 1.41 -6.80
N ALA A 159 17.59 1.44 -5.53
CA ALA A 159 17.81 0.36 -4.59
C ALA A 159 17.07 -0.94 -5.02
N ASN A 160 15.89 -0.79 -5.59
CA ASN A 160 15.03 -1.91 -5.95
C ASN A 160 15.43 -2.65 -7.24
N VAL A 161 16.46 -2.19 -7.94
CA VAL A 161 16.96 -2.83 -9.18
C VAL A 161 18.44 -3.21 -9.10
N GLN A 162 19.02 -3.18 -7.90
CA GLN A 162 20.43 -3.55 -7.70
C GLN A 162 20.65 -5.04 -8.01
N ALA A 163 21.61 -5.33 -8.87
CA ALA A 163 21.90 -6.68 -9.34
C ALA A 163 22.33 -7.62 -8.21
N GLU A 164 23.01 -7.10 -7.20
CA GLU A 164 23.44 -7.86 -6.01
C GLU A 164 22.27 -8.42 -5.19
N VAL A 165 21.08 -7.83 -5.33
CA VAL A 165 19.87 -8.23 -4.59
C VAL A 165 18.84 -8.89 -5.50
N PHE A 166 18.63 -8.32 -6.68
CA PHE A 166 17.53 -8.70 -7.58
C PHE A 166 17.99 -9.39 -8.86
N GLY A 167 19.30 -9.67 -9.00
CA GLY A 167 19.90 -10.29 -10.18
C GLY A 167 20.14 -9.29 -11.32
N GLU A 168 20.86 -9.73 -12.34
CA GLU A 168 21.20 -8.92 -13.52
C GLU A 168 19.97 -8.45 -14.30
N ASP A 169 18.87 -9.22 -14.23
CA ASP A 169 17.56 -8.91 -14.78
C ASP A 169 16.68 -8.05 -13.85
N GLY A 170 17.25 -7.52 -12.75
CA GLY A 170 16.54 -6.78 -11.72
C GLY A 170 15.73 -5.56 -12.21
N ARG A 171 15.99 -5.08 -13.44
CA ARG A 171 15.24 -3.99 -14.08
C ARG A 171 13.97 -4.44 -14.80
N TYR A 172 13.81 -5.73 -15.02
CA TYR A 172 12.70 -6.31 -15.76
C TYR A 172 11.71 -6.99 -14.83
N PHE A 173 10.45 -6.99 -15.23
CA PHE A 173 9.39 -7.67 -14.51
C PHE A 173 9.55 -9.18 -14.62
N ASN A 174 9.57 -9.87 -13.48
CA ASN A 174 9.67 -11.32 -13.40
C ASN A 174 8.90 -11.81 -12.15
N PRO A 175 7.63 -12.26 -12.29
CA PRO A 175 6.84 -12.76 -11.15
C PRO A 175 7.37 -14.07 -10.56
N ARG A 176 8.33 -14.72 -11.25
CA ARG A 176 9.01 -15.92 -10.77
C ARG A 176 10.31 -15.60 -10.01
N ARG A 177 10.63 -14.30 -9.83
CA ARG A 177 11.86 -13.87 -9.16
C ARG A 177 11.91 -14.39 -7.74
N GLU A 178 13.05 -14.95 -7.37
CA GLU A 178 13.42 -15.26 -6.01
C GLU A 178 14.27 -14.12 -5.44
N VAL A 179 14.04 -13.81 -4.18
CA VAL A 179 14.82 -12.81 -3.47
C VAL A 179 15.57 -13.47 -2.30
N PRO A 180 16.73 -12.95 -1.90
CA PRO A 180 17.49 -13.49 -0.78
C PRO A 180 16.67 -13.54 0.51
N ASP A 181 16.96 -14.50 1.37
CA ASP A 181 16.32 -14.64 2.67
C ASP A 181 16.38 -13.33 3.48
N GLY A 182 15.25 -12.99 4.10
CA GLY A 182 15.09 -11.77 4.87
C GLY A 182 14.79 -10.51 4.03
N MET A 183 14.89 -10.59 2.72
CA MET A 183 14.48 -9.50 1.83
C MET A 183 12.98 -9.56 1.53
N GLN A 184 12.39 -8.38 1.33
CA GLN A 184 10.98 -8.29 0.93
C GLN A 184 10.89 -8.32 -0.61
N PRO A 185 9.94 -9.07 -1.21
CA PRO A 185 9.83 -9.18 -2.67
C PRO A 185 9.53 -7.84 -3.36
N TRP A 186 8.95 -6.89 -2.65
CA TRP A 186 8.74 -5.51 -3.11
C TRP A 186 9.90 -4.56 -2.80
N GLY A 187 11.05 -5.06 -2.30
CA GLY A 187 12.19 -4.26 -1.91
C GLY A 187 11.85 -3.16 -0.90
N MET A 188 12.25 -1.94 -1.20
CA MET A 188 12.05 -0.76 -0.34
C MET A 188 10.73 -0.01 -0.58
N THR A 189 9.82 -0.54 -1.40
CA THR A 189 8.60 0.18 -1.83
C THR A 189 7.74 0.66 -0.67
N PHE A 190 7.57 -0.16 0.35
CA PHE A 190 6.81 0.20 1.56
C PHE A 190 7.65 0.81 2.68
N GLY A 191 8.92 1.11 2.42
CA GLY A 191 9.86 1.59 3.45
C GLY A 191 10.22 0.53 4.47
N LEU A 192 11.08 0.90 5.41
CA LEU A 192 11.63 0.01 6.45
C LEU A 192 11.64 0.70 7.81
N GLY A 193 11.72 -0.11 8.87
CA GLY A 193 11.85 0.37 10.27
C GLY A 193 10.59 1.08 10.77
N ALA A 194 10.76 2.05 11.65
CA ALA A 194 9.67 2.76 12.32
C ALA A 194 8.75 3.55 11.37
N HIS A 195 9.22 3.84 10.16
CA HIS A 195 8.46 4.55 9.13
C HIS A 195 8.01 3.63 7.98
N ALA A 196 7.96 2.32 8.19
CA ALA A 196 7.36 1.40 7.23
C ALA A 196 5.87 1.75 7.01
N CYS A 197 5.40 1.52 5.80
CA CYS A 197 4.00 1.80 5.44
C CYS A 197 3.03 1.00 6.33
N LEU A 198 2.13 1.70 7.01
CA LEU A 198 1.11 1.07 7.85
C LEU A 198 0.11 0.24 7.03
N GLY A 199 -0.15 0.66 5.77
CA GLY A 199 -1.04 -0.03 4.86
C GLY A 199 -0.41 -1.22 4.12
N ARG A 200 0.87 -1.53 4.36
CA ARG A 200 1.55 -2.62 3.65
C ARG A 200 0.76 -3.93 3.71
N ASN A 201 0.43 -4.39 4.89
CA ASN A 201 -0.30 -5.64 5.08
C ASN A 201 -1.72 -5.60 4.50
N LEU A 202 -2.36 -4.44 4.42
CA LEU A 202 -3.64 -4.27 3.73
C LEU A 202 -3.49 -4.52 2.23
N VAL A 203 -2.42 -4.02 1.62
CA VAL A 203 -2.20 -4.11 0.16
C VAL A 203 -1.63 -5.47 -0.22
N THR A 204 -0.59 -5.94 0.47
CA THR A 204 0.12 -7.18 0.14
C THR A 204 -0.46 -8.43 0.78
N GLY A 205 -1.27 -8.27 1.83
CA GLY A 205 -1.76 -9.37 2.64
C GLY A 205 -0.82 -9.75 3.78
N ILE A 206 -1.28 -10.72 4.55
CA ILE A 206 -0.54 -11.37 5.62
C ILE A 206 -0.39 -12.83 5.22
N GLN A 207 0.82 -13.24 4.90
CA GLN A 207 1.11 -14.64 4.59
C GLN A 207 1.08 -15.47 5.89
N ASN A 208 0.42 -16.63 5.83
CA ASN A 208 0.48 -17.60 6.91
C ASN A 208 1.89 -18.14 7.05
N LYS A 209 2.50 -17.93 8.21
CA LYS A 209 3.74 -18.61 8.59
C LYS A 209 3.38 -19.70 9.60
N GLY A 210 3.32 -20.95 9.14
CA GLY A 210 3.01 -22.11 9.99
C GLY A 210 1.54 -22.16 10.39
N ASP A 211 1.27 -22.47 11.67
CA ASP A 211 -0.08 -22.67 12.23
C ASP A 211 -0.91 -21.38 12.42
N ASP A 212 -0.41 -20.22 12.00
CA ASP A 212 -1.15 -18.97 12.14
C ASP A 212 -2.33 -18.91 11.15
N LYS A 213 -3.54 -19.16 11.67
CA LYS A 213 -4.81 -19.12 10.92
C LYS A 213 -5.25 -17.71 10.51
N HIS A 214 -4.48 -16.68 10.79
CA HIS A 214 -4.84 -15.28 10.56
C HIS A 214 -4.29 -14.68 9.25
N GLY A 215 -3.87 -15.51 8.31
CA GLY A 215 -3.52 -15.06 6.96
C GLY A 215 -4.68 -14.35 6.27
N ALA A 216 -4.38 -13.27 5.59
CA ALA A 216 -5.36 -12.52 4.82
C ALA A 216 -4.78 -12.14 3.45
N GLN A 217 -5.55 -12.37 2.40
CA GLN A 217 -5.18 -11.88 1.08
C GLN A 217 -5.18 -10.35 1.05
N GLY A 218 -4.14 -9.79 0.44
CA GLY A 218 -4.03 -8.35 0.23
C GLY A 218 -5.10 -7.81 -0.74
N THR A 219 -5.43 -6.54 -0.59
CA THR A 219 -6.41 -5.88 -1.48
C THR A 219 -5.97 -5.92 -2.93
N ALA A 220 -4.67 -5.83 -3.23
CA ALA A 220 -4.16 -5.96 -4.59
C ALA A 220 -4.53 -7.32 -5.21
N VAL A 221 -4.24 -8.41 -4.52
CA VAL A 221 -4.57 -9.77 -4.97
C VAL A 221 -6.08 -9.95 -5.15
N ARG A 222 -6.88 -9.46 -4.21
CA ARG A 222 -8.35 -9.57 -4.29
C ARG A 222 -8.93 -8.84 -5.48
N ILE A 223 -8.45 -7.63 -5.77
CA ILE A 223 -8.91 -6.84 -6.92
C ILE A 223 -8.50 -7.53 -8.21
N LEU A 224 -7.23 -7.92 -8.36
CA LEU A 224 -6.72 -8.60 -9.54
C LEU A 224 -7.50 -9.90 -9.80
N LYS A 225 -7.65 -10.74 -8.77
CA LYS A 225 -8.39 -12.00 -8.88
C LYS A 225 -9.83 -11.77 -9.35
N ALA A 226 -10.55 -10.83 -8.74
CA ALA A 226 -11.93 -10.51 -9.15
C ALA A 226 -12.00 -10.02 -10.61
N MET A 227 -11.06 -9.18 -11.03
CA MET A 227 -10.99 -8.70 -12.41
C MET A 227 -10.72 -9.83 -13.39
N TYR A 228 -9.75 -10.72 -13.11
CA TYR A 228 -9.45 -11.85 -13.99
C TYR A 228 -10.55 -12.93 -13.97
N GLU A 229 -11.26 -13.12 -12.88
CA GLU A 229 -12.45 -13.98 -12.85
C GLU A 229 -13.57 -13.46 -13.77
N LEU A 230 -13.67 -12.14 -13.94
CA LEU A 230 -14.55 -11.49 -14.92
C LEU A 230 -13.95 -11.46 -16.34
N GLY A 231 -12.80 -12.08 -16.56
CA GLY A 231 -12.13 -12.12 -17.85
C GLY A 231 -11.58 -10.76 -18.28
N ALA A 232 -11.02 -9.99 -17.34
CA ALA A 232 -10.39 -8.71 -17.63
C ALA A 232 -9.15 -8.90 -18.51
N GLU A 233 -9.07 -8.11 -19.58
CA GLU A 233 -7.92 -8.00 -20.50
C GLU A 233 -7.70 -6.54 -20.83
N LEU A 234 -6.46 -6.16 -21.17
CA LEU A 234 -6.21 -4.81 -21.71
C LEU A 234 -6.97 -4.66 -23.03
N ASP A 235 -7.53 -3.48 -23.26
CA ASP A 235 -8.23 -3.18 -24.51
C ASP A 235 -7.21 -3.04 -25.66
N PRO A 236 -7.23 -3.92 -26.65
CA PRO A 236 -6.27 -3.86 -27.76
C PRO A 236 -6.48 -2.66 -28.69
N ASP A 237 -7.70 -2.11 -28.73
CA ASP A 237 -8.04 -0.96 -29.55
C ASP A 237 -7.72 0.37 -28.85
N ASN A 238 -7.58 0.37 -27.52
CA ASN A 238 -7.24 1.53 -26.71
C ASN A 238 -6.07 1.18 -25.75
N PRO A 239 -4.81 1.20 -26.21
CA PRO A 239 -3.67 0.81 -25.38
C PRO A 239 -3.49 1.75 -24.18
N PRO A 240 -2.83 1.27 -23.11
CA PRO A 240 -2.47 2.09 -21.97
C PRO A 240 -1.71 3.35 -22.35
N ARG A 241 -2.04 4.50 -21.74
CA ARG A 241 -1.43 5.79 -22.05
C ARG A 241 -0.74 6.40 -20.85
N ARG A 242 0.44 6.96 -21.07
CA ARG A 242 1.17 7.78 -20.10
C ARG A 242 0.73 9.25 -20.20
N PRO A 243 0.69 10.01 -19.10
CA PRO A 243 0.39 11.44 -19.16
C PRO A 243 1.52 12.19 -19.90
N GLU A 244 1.15 13.08 -20.81
CA GLU A 244 2.11 13.91 -21.52
C GLU A 244 2.82 14.88 -20.57
N GLY A 245 4.15 15.02 -20.74
CA GLY A 245 4.97 15.96 -19.98
C GLY A 245 5.14 15.62 -18.49
N SER A 246 4.66 14.49 -18.02
CA SER A 246 4.85 14.04 -16.64
C SER A 246 6.15 13.28 -16.47
N LEU A 247 6.92 13.65 -15.44
CA LEU A 247 8.06 12.87 -14.97
C LEU A 247 7.66 11.78 -13.94
N HIS A 248 6.38 11.74 -13.55
CA HIS A 248 5.88 10.72 -12.64
C HIS A 248 5.67 9.41 -13.40
N ASP A 249 6.14 8.32 -12.80
CA ASP A 249 5.91 6.97 -13.30
C ASP A 249 4.46 6.54 -12.99
N THR A 250 3.53 7.00 -13.81
CA THR A 250 2.10 6.74 -13.65
C THR A 250 1.43 6.52 -15.00
N TRP A 251 0.25 5.96 -14.98
CA TRP A 251 -0.64 5.82 -16.13
C TRP A 251 -1.72 6.90 -16.10
N GLU A 252 -2.00 7.53 -17.23
CA GLU A 252 -3.16 8.40 -17.43
C GLU A 252 -4.43 7.54 -17.55
N SER A 253 -4.34 6.47 -18.34
CA SER A 253 -5.42 5.50 -18.50
C SER A 253 -4.87 4.11 -18.81
N VAL A 254 -5.56 3.09 -18.31
CA VAL A 254 -5.36 1.67 -18.63
C VAL A 254 -6.72 1.08 -18.94
N PRO A 255 -7.21 1.24 -20.21
CA PRO A 255 -8.49 0.71 -20.63
C PRO A 255 -8.51 -0.82 -20.60
N MET A 256 -9.62 -1.40 -20.11
CA MET A 256 -9.78 -2.83 -19.96
C MET A 256 -11.15 -3.28 -20.47
N ILE A 257 -11.20 -4.50 -21.00
CA ILE A 257 -12.43 -5.19 -21.42
C ILE A 257 -12.71 -6.30 -20.43
N LEU A 258 -13.96 -6.45 -20.03
CA LEU A 258 -14.46 -7.61 -19.25
C LEU A 258 -15.22 -8.53 -20.20
N ARG A 259 -14.77 -9.79 -20.34
CA ARG A 259 -15.35 -10.74 -21.30
C ARG A 259 -16.39 -11.67 -20.71
N LYS A 260 -16.47 -11.72 -19.37
CA LYS A 260 -17.50 -12.48 -18.66
C LYS A 260 -18.41 -11.47 -17.96
N ALA A 261 -19.61 -11.32 -18.49
CA ALA A 261 -20.69 -10.57 -17.84
C ALA A 261 -21.55 -11.50 -16.99
#